data_9779ad70705def4b6695cc995208cf43
#
_entry.id   9779ad70705def4b6695cc995208cf43
#
_cell.length_a   1.000
_cell.length_b   1.000
_cell.length_c   1.000
_cell.angle_alpha   90.00
_cell.angle_beta   90.00
_cell.angle_gamma   90.00
#
_symmetry.space_group_name_H-M   'P 1'
#
loop_
_entity.id
_entity.type
_entity.pdbx_description
1 polymer ?
#
loop_
_entity_poly.entity_id
_entity_poly.type
_entity_poly.pdbx_seq_one_letter_code
_entity_poly.pdbx_strand_id
1 'polypeptide(L)'
;MNSKIFILSDEVYNNGLFPQIPPYNKKDSWFVLTEGSASDIIVDDRTTVKQIRQGRYKRLVEISQKVYSYMHTFNAPCKETSYTFKVTVKAYVLVEKPLDFYSNARNMNIQDFFNNQFSLDVRRIARNYSILDYSAIDDDLMDTLPRTKVLDSASGLAYQVQTVETTPNEAALKILEQKERVGIENYLKKQEMVGLADIDAFSSKLAMQNSGISYEEAIWGEVATGKYSRVLAIEKIEAYKNQTRQGKLQSMLELRKEGIVTEEDFEMYKSSLLPELSTGAGGRPLAIEHKKDDASVDEYYDVE
;
A
#
# COMPACT_ATOMS: atom_id res chain seq x y z
N MET A 1 -18.30 -22.41 2.78
CA MET A 1 -18.28 -23.32 1.63
C MET A 1 -17.80 -24.68 2.08
N ASN A 2 -18.49 -25.76 1.75
CA ASN A 2 -18.10 -27.11 2.18
C ASN A 2 -17.18 -27.74 1.12
N SER A 3 -16.18 -28.53 1.51
CA SER A 3 -15.31 -29.30 0.62
C SER A 3 -16.08 -30.26 -0.33
N LYS A 4 -17.36 -30.50 -0.05
CA LYS A 4 -18.26 -31.27 -0.92
C LYS A 4 -18.34 -30.76 -2.37
N ILE A 5 -17.95 -29.49 -2.63
CA ILE A 5 -17.89 -28.98 -4.02
C ILE A 5 -16.90 -29.71 -4.91
N PHE A 6 -15.88 -30.32 -4.31
CA PHE A 6 -14.89 -31.12 -5.02
C PHE A 6 -15.40 -32.53 -5.33
N ILE A 7 -16.48 -32.99 -4.67
CA ILE A 7 -17.09 -34.30 -4.93
C ILE A 7 -18.19 -34.11 -5.97
N LEU A 8 -17.97 -34.59 -7.16
CA LEU A 8 -18.89 -34.46 -8.28
C LEU A 8 -19.99 -35.54 -8.24
N SER A 9 -19.64 -36.77 -7.87
CA SER A 9 -20.58 -37.86 -7.60
C SER A 9 -20.04 -38.74 -6.48
N ASP A 10 -20.96 -39.42 -5.81
CA ASP A 10 -20.66 -40.39 -4.76
C ASP A 10 -21.74 -41.48 -4.81
N GLU A 11 -21.44 -42.56 -5.55
CA GLU A 11 -22.39 -43.57 -5.93
C GLU A 11 -22.06 -44.92 -5.31
N VAL A 12 -23.11 -45.74 -5.09
CA VAL A 12 -22.92 -47.12 -4.69
C VAL A 12 -22.28 -47.90 -5.86
N TYR A 13 -21.10 -48.44 -5.60
CA TYR A 13 -20.42 -49.27 -6.57
C TYR A 13 -20.86 -50.74 -6.44
N ASN A 14 -21.48 -51.25 -7.47
CA ASN A 14 -21.93 -52.64 -7.46
C ASN A 14 -20.77 -53.57 -7.86
N ASN A 15 -20.13 -54.14 -6.85
CA ASN A 15 -19.05 -55.10 -6.99
C ASN A 15 -19.60 -56.55 -7.12
N GLY A 16 -20.44 -56.77 -8.12
CA GLY A 16 -21.01 -58.08 -8.40
C GLY A 16 -19.98 -59.19 -8.74
N LEU A 17 -20.47 -60.36 -9.16
CA LEU A 17 -19.59 -61.49 -9.55
C LEU A 17 -18.58 -61.16 -10.64
N PHE A 18 -18.89 -60.15 -11.49
CA PHE A 18 -18.06 -59.64 -12.58
C PHE A 18 -17.92 -58.11 -12.45
N PRO A 19 -17.07 -57.60 -11.54
CA PRO A 19 -16.86 -56.18 -11.43
C PRO A 19 -16.28 -55.59 -12.69
N GLN A 20 -16.82 -54.45 -13.13
CA GLN A 20 -16.30 -53.72 -14.26
C GLN A 20 -15.38 -52.61 -13.76
N ILE A 21 -14.32 -52.28 -14.52
CA ILE A 21 -13.48 -51.14 -14.23
C ILE A 21 -14.31 -49.87 -14.51
N PRO A 22 -14.49 -48.95 -13.51
CA PRO A 22 -15.21 -47.72 -13.76
C PRO A 22 -14.52 -46.89 -14.86
N PRO A 23 -15.26 -46.02 -15.57
CA PRO A 23 -14.64 -45.11 -16.53
C PRO A 23 -13.70 -44.16 -15.79
N TYR A 24 -12.44 -44.06 -16.24
CA TYR A 24 -11.42 -43.20 -15.61
C TYR A 24 -10.86 -42.11 -16.56
N ASN A 25 -11.33 -42.05 -17.81
CA ASN A 25 -10.78 -41.16 -18.84
C ASN A 25 -11.38 -39.75 -18.86
N LYS A 26 -11.95 -39.27 -17.75
CA LYS A 26 -12.37 -37.84 -17.67
C LYS A 26 -11.15 -37.00 -17.33
N LYS A 27 -10.81 -36.04 -18.19
CA LYS A 27 -9.63 -35.17 -18.05
C LYS A 27 -9.61 -34.34 -16.78
N ASP A 28 -10.79 -34.10 -16.16
CA ASP A 28 -10.97 -33.15 -15.07
C ASP A 28 -11.43 -33.81 -13.77
N SER A 29 -11.30 -35.12 -13.63
CA SER A 29 -11.80 -35.86 -12.48
C SER A 29 -10.91 -37.01 -12.08
N TRP A 30 -10.81 -37.24 -10.78
CA TRP A 30 -10.29 -38.48 -10.20
C TRP A 30 -11.47 -39.42 -9.87
N PHE A 31 -11.30 -40.69 -10.11
CA PHE A 31 -12.23 -41.74 -9.68
C PHE A 31 -11.58 -42.52 -8.56
N VAL A 32 -12.24 -42.57 -7.40
CA VAL A 32 -11.75 -43.25 -6.21
C VAL A 32 -12.72 -44.35 -5.81
N LEU A 33 -12.22 -45.56 -5.65
CA LEU A 33 -12.97 -46.67 -5.07
C LEU A 33 -12.68 -46.76 -3.57
N THR A 34 -13.76 -46.73 -2.77
CA THR A 34 -13.69 -46.62 -1.32
C THR A 34 -14.60 -47.59 -0.60
N GLU A 35 -14.52 -47.61 0.74
CA GLU A 35 -15.32 -48.44 1.62
C GLU A 35 -15.20 -49.95 1.33
N GLY A 36 -14.00 -50.37 0.92
CA GLY A 36 -13.68 -51.74 0.66
C GLY A 36 -13.07 -52.49 1.84
N SER A 37 -12.72 -53.75 1.64
CA SER A 37 -11.91 -54.55 2.58
C SER A 37 -10.41 -54.25 2.47
N ALA A 38 -9.98 -53.59 1.38
CA ALA A 38 -8.63 -53.11 1.17
C ALA A 38 -8.58 -51.56 1.25
N SER A 39 -7.37 -51.00 1.19
CA SER A 39 -7.17 -49.54 1.12
C SER A 39 -7.86 -48.97 -0.09
N ASP A 40 -8.38 -47.73 0.05
CA ASP A 40 -8.97 -46.97 -1.06
C ASP A 40 -7.97 -46.79 -2.20
N ILE A 41 -8.45 -46.85 -3.46
CA ILE A 41 -7.60 -46.75 -4.65
C ILE A 41 -8.13 -45.70 -5.63
N ILE A 42 -7.20 -45.06 -6.34
CA ILE A 42 -7.52 -44.24 -7.51
C ILE A 42 -7.67 -45.21 -8.69
N VAL A 43 -8.75 -45.04 -9.45
CA VAL A 43 -8.96 -45.82 -10.69
C VAL A 43 -8.17 -45.17 -11.81
N ASP A 44 -7.22 -45.92 -12.36
CA ASP A 44 -6.34 -45.50 -13.46
C ASP A 44 -6.17 -46.63 -14.47
N ASP A 45 -5.26 -46.43 -15.43
CA ASP A 45 -4.91 -47.41 -16.48
C ASP A 45 -4.27 -48.70 -15.91
N ARG A 46 -3.76 -48.69 -14.68
CA ARG A 46 -3.13 -49.81 -14.00
C ARG A 46 -4.10 -50.60 -13.15
N THR A 47 -5.30 -50.08 -12.96
CA THR A 47 -6.32 -50.69 -12.11
C THR A 47 -6.85 -51.97 -12.80
N THR A 48 -6.77 -53.08 -12.09
CA THR A 48 -7.20 -54.39 -12.62
C THR A 48 -8.51 -54.87 -11.98
N VAL A 49 -9.29 -55.65 -12.75
CA VAL A 49 -10.51 -56.30 -12.23
C VAL A 49 -10.20 -57.16 -10.98
N LYS A 50 -9.00 -57.78 -10.95
CA LYS A 50 -8.56 -58.58 -9.79
C LYS A 50 -8.43 -57.72 -8.53
N GLN A 51 -7.81 -56.57 -8.62
CA GLN A 51 -7.69 -55.61 -7.50
C GLN A 51 -9.06 -55.17 -7.01
N ILE A 52 -9.97 -54.82 -7.91
CA ILE A 52 -11.33 -54.40 -7.58
C ILE A 52 -12.09 -55.53 -6.86
N ARG A 53 -12.01 -56.74 -7.36
CA ARG A 53 -12.65 -57.90 -6.75
C ARG A 53 -12.10 -58.19 -5.34
N GLN A 54 -10.78 -58.11 -5.19
CA GLN A 54 -10.15 -58.34 -3.89
C GLN A 54 -10.47 -57.21 -2.89
N GLY A 55 -10.55 -55.96 -3.36
CA GLY A 55 -10.85 -54.80 -2.52
C GLY A 55 -12.29 -54.75 -2.04
N ARG A 56 -13.24 -55.40 -2.72
CA ARG A 56 -14.68 -55.42 -2.35
C ARG A 56 -15.24 -53.98 -2.06
N TYR A 57 -14.84 -53.01 -2.89
CA TYR A 57 -15.26 -51.63 -2.75
C TYR A 57 -16.78 -51.49 -2.88
N LYS A 58 -17.36 -50.59 -2.11
CA LYS A 58 -18.80 -50.31 -2.06
C LYS A 58 -19.20 -49.00 -2.68
N ARG A 59 -18.24 -48.07 -2.85
CA ARG A 59 -18.53 -46.74 -3.37
C ARG A 59 -17.53 -46.36 -4.44
N LEU A 60 -18.05 -45.65 -5.42
CA LEU A 60 -17.28 -44.95 -6.45
C LEU A 60 -17.50 -43.46 -6.28
N VAL A 61 -16.42 -42.73 -6.05
CA VAL A 61 -16.44 -41.28 -5.82
C VAL A 61 -15.70 -40.58 -6.97
N GLU A 62 -16.38 -39.65 -7.60
CA GLU A 62 -15.78 -38.77 -8.61
C GLU A 62 -15.36 -37.46 -7.93
N ILE A 63 -14.06 -37.14 -7.96
CA ILE A 63 -13.46 -35.95 -7.34
C ILE A 63 -12.93 -35.03 -8.43
N SER A 64 -13.29 -33.77 -8.39
CA SER A 64 -12.88 -32.75 -9.34
C SER A 64 -11.38 -32.47 -9.27
N GLN A 65 -10.71 -32.40 -10.43
CA GLN A 65 -9.35 -31.88 -10.59
C GLN A 65 -9.33 -30.38 -10.89
N LYS A 66 -10.50 -29.76 -11.03
CA LYS A 66 -10.60 -28.35 -11.39
C LYS A 66 -10.08 -27.47 -10.27
N VAL A 67 -9.51 -26.34 -10.66
CA VAL A 67 -9.11 -25.27 -9.76
C VAL A 67 -10.33 -24.44 -9.41
N TYR A 68 -10.57 -24.24 -8.13
CA TYR A 68 -11.65 -23.39 -7.62
C TYR A 68 -11.06 -22.12 -7.03
N SER A 69 -11.65 -20.97 -7.34
CA SER A 69 -11.33 -19.70 -6.68
C SER A 69 -12.16 -19.56 -5.41
N TYR A 70 -11.51 -19.27 -4.33
CA TYR A 70 -12.13 -19.07 -3.03
C TYR A 70 -11.68 -17.77 -2.38
N MET A 71 -12.61 -17.04 -1.79
CA MET A 71 -12.31 -15.83 -1.01
C MET A 71 -12.65 -16.06 0.45
N HIS A 72 -11.74 -15.69 1.32
CA HIS A 72 -11.93 -15.72 2.75
C HIS A 72 -11.55 -14.39 3.40
N THR A 73 -12.38 -13.95 4.34
CA THR A 73 -12.19 -12.68 5.03
C THR A 73 -11.86 -12.91 6.50
N PHE A 74 -10.78 -12.33 6.95
CA PHE A 74 -10.32 -12.36 8.34
C PHE A 74 -10.55 -10.99 8.98
N ASN A 75 -10.94 -10.99 10.26
CA ASN A 75 -10.86 -9.81 11.11
C ASN A 75 -9.53 -9.88 11.86
N ALA A 76 -8.61 -8.97 11.55
CA ALA A 76 -7.28 -8.91 12.15
C ALA A 76 -7.13 -7.65 13.00
N PRO A 77 -6.53 -7.74 14.20
CA PRO A 77 -6.27 -6.56 15.02
C PRO A 77 -5.19 -5.70 14.38
N CYS A 78 -5.33 -4.38 14.46
CA CYS A 78 -4.27 -3.45 14.10
C CYS A 78 -3.41 -3.09 15.33
N LYS A 79 -2.43 -2.22 15.14
CA LYS A 79 -1.56 -1.71 16.22
C LYS A 79 -2.38 -1.01 17.31
N GLU A 80 -3.43 -0.31 16.93
CA GLU A 80 -4.40 0.28 17.85
C GLU A 80 -5.43 -0.75 18.26
N THR A 81 -5.51 -1.09 19.55
CA THR A 81 -6.34 -2.18 20.07
C THR A 81 -7.85 -2.00 19.86
N SER A 82 -8.30 -0.77 19.58
CA SER A 82 -9.72 -0.45 19.40
C SER A 82 -10.24 -0.68 17.98
N TYR A 83 -9.36 -0.96 17.02
CA TYR A 83 -9.72 -1.11 15.61
C TYR A 83 -9.26 -2.45 15.05
N THR A 84 -9.88 -2.84 13.95
CA THR A 84 -9.52 -4.08 13.24
C THR A 84 -9.47 -3.83 11.74
N PHE A 85 -8.63 -4.59 11.06
CA PHE A 85 -8.63 -4.72 9.62
C PHE A 85 -9.53 -5.86 9.19
N LYS A 86 -10.20 -5.66 8.07
CA LYS A 86 -10.87 -6.70 7.32
C LYS A 86 -9.94 -7.11 6.17
N VAL A 87 -9.26 -8.26 6.33
CA VAL A 87 -8.31 -8.78 5.36
C VAL A 87 -8.99 -9.86 4.53
N THR A 88 -9.13 -9.65 3.24
CA THR A 88 -9.72 -10.60 2.29
C THR A 88 -8.61 -11.27 1.50
N VAL A 89 -8.49 -12.58 1.63
CA VAL A 89 -7.54 -13.41 0.88
C VAL A 89 -8.30 -14.17 -0.19
N LYS A 90 -7.91 -14.02 -1.45
CA LYS A 90 -8.36 -14.81 -2.57
C LYS A 90 -7.31 -15.86 -2.91
N ALA A 91 -7.72 -17.12 -2.94
CA ALA A 91 -6.83 -18.23 -3.23
C ALA A 91 -7.43 -19.20 -4.25
N TYR A 92 -6.58 -19.83 -5.02
CA TYR A 92 -6.94 -21.01 -5.80
C TYR A 92 -6.76 -22.26 -4.97
N VAL A 93 -7.70 -23.19 -5.09
CA VAL A 93 -7.71 -24.47 -4.38
C VAL A 93 -8.05 -25.58 -5.36
N LEU A 94 -7.37 -26.69 -5.23
CA LEU A 94 -7.66 -27.91 -5.97
C LEU A 94 -7.34 -29.16 -5.13
N VAL A 95 -7.93 -30.28 -5.49
CA VAL A 95 -7.57 -31.57 -4.90
C VAL A 95 -6.35 -32.11 -5.64
N GLU A 96 -5.23 -32.25 -4.95
CA GLU A 96 -3.99 -32.84 -5.50
C GLU A 96 -3.84 -34.30 -5.15
N LYS A 97 -4.20 -34.68 -3.91
CA LYS A 97 -4.17 -36.05 -3.42
C LYS A 97 -5.57 -36.52 -3.10
N PRO A 98 -6.27 -37.15 -4.03
CA PRO A 98 -7.70 -37.48 -3.85
C PRO A 98 -7.98 -38.48 -2.73
N LEU A 99 -7.05 -39.39 -2.42
CA LEU A 99 -7.21 -40.34 -1.31
C LEU A 99 -7.13 -39.65 0.04
N ASP A 100 -6.12 -38.79 0.23
CA ASP A 100 -5.97 -38.01 1.46
C ASP A 100 -7.17 -37.06 1.66
N PHE A 101 -7.61 -36.43 0.56
CA PHE A 101 -8.77 -35.55 0.55
C PHE A 101 -10.05 -36.31 0.97
N TYR A 102 -10.32 -37.45 0.36
CA TYR A 102 -11.52 -38.23 0.67
C TYR A 102 -11.52 -38.71 2.12
N SER A 103 -10.38 -39.21 2.59
CA SER A 103 -10.25 -39.75 3.96
C SER A 103 -10.36 -38.67 5.03
N ASN A 104 -9.72 -37.50 4.82
CA ASN A 104 -9.48 -36.52 5.88
C ASN A 104 -10.28 -35.23 5.71
N ALA A 105 -10.58 -34.83 4.48
CA ALA A 105 -11.09 -33.50 4.18
C ALA A 105 -12.45 -33.46 3.46
N ARG A 106 -13.05 -34.60 3.11
CA ARG A 106 -14.35 -34.65 2.38
C ARG A 106 -15.50 -33.90 3.05
N ASN A 107 -15.49 -33.79 4.37
CA ASN A 107 -16.50 -33.11 5.16
C ASN A 107 -15.99 -31.80 5.79
N MET A 108 -14.78 -31.40 5.45
CA MET A 108 -14.17 -30.20 6.03
C MET A 108 -14.84 -28.93 5.50
N ASN A 109 -14.95 -27.92 6.35
CA ASN A 109 -15.32 -26.59 5.90
C ASN A 109 -14.07 -25.89 5.34
N ILE A 110 -14.13 -25.46 4.09
CA ILE A 110 -13.02 -24.74 3.42
C ILE A 110 -12.66 -23.45 4.18
N GLN A 111 -13.64 -22.82 4.83
CA GLN A 111 -13.41 -21.65 5.66
C GLN A 111 -12.50 -21.96 6.85
N ASP A 112 -12.75 -23.08 7.53
CA ASP A 112 -11.94 -23.52 8.67
C ASP A 112 -10.53 -23.92 8.21
N PHE A 113 -10.43 -24.52 7.03
CA PHE A 113 -9.14 -24.80 6.42
C PHE A 113 -8.30 -23.51 6.23
N PHE A 114 -8.85 -22.47 5.60
CA PHE A 114 -8.15 -21.20 5.42
C PHE A 114 -7.87 -20.46 6.72
N ASN A 115 -8.79 -20.56 7.70
CA ASN A 115 -8.53 -20.02 9.04
C ASN A 115 -7.29 -20.67 9.66
N ASN A 116 -7.18 -21.99 9.55
CA ASN A 116 -6.02 -22.71 10.09
C ASN A 116 -4.72 -22.38 9.36
N GLN A 117 -4.78 -22.19 8.04
CA GLN A 117 -3.58 -21.92 7.25
C GLN A 117 -3.06 -20.47 7.39
N PHE A 118 -3.96 -19.48 7.44
CA PHE A 118 -3.57 -18.07 7.28
C PHE A 118 -3.80 -17.18 8.49
N SER A 119 -4.67 -17.56 9.44
CA SER A 119 -5.09 -16.64 10.50
C SER A 119 -3.96 -16.14 11.38
N LEU A 120 -2.96 -16.98 11.65
CA LEU A 120 -1.81 -16.59 12.48
C LEU A 120 -0.93 -15.56 11.79
N ASP A 121 -0.61 -15.77 10.52
CA ASP A 121 0.24 -14.85 9.75
C ASP A 121 -0.48 -13.53 9.49
N VAL A 122 -1.75 -13.60 9.10
CA VAL A 122 -2.58 -12.40 8.92
C VAL A 122 -2.63 -11.56 10.19
N ARG A 123 -2.89 -12.17 11.36
CA ARG A 123 -2.94 -11.44 12.63
C ARG A 123 -1.58 -10.93 13.08
N ARG A 124 -0.51 -11.68 12.85
CA ARG A 124 0.85 -11.30 13.22
C ARG A 124 1.29 -10.06 12.45
N ILE A 125 1.07 -10.06 11.14
CA ILE A 125 1.44 -8.95 10.26
C ILE A 125 0.57 -7.74 10.56
N ALA A 126 -0.75 -7.90 10.58
CA ALA A 126 -1.70 -6.81 10.78
C ALA A 126 -1.45 -6.00 12.08
N ARG A 127 -0.99 -6.64 13.17
CA ARG A 127 -0.66 -5.98 14.45
C ARG A 127 0.50 -4.98 14.36
N ASN A 128 1.33 -5.07 13.35
CA ASN A 128 2.47 -4.16 13.18
C ASN A 128 2.05 -2.84 12.54
N TYR A 129 0.87 -2.78 11.93
CA TYR A 129 0.39 -1.64 11.17
C TYR A 129 -0.62 -0.80 11.91
N SER A 130 -0.45 0.52 11.79
CA SER A 130 -1.48 1.48 12.19
C SER A 130 -2.67 1.41 11.24
N ILE A 131 -3.85 1.74 11.75
CA ILE A 131 -5.07 1.85 10.93
C ILE A 131 -4.91 2.85 9.77
N LEU A 132 -3.96 3.76 9.87
CA LEU A 132 -3.67 4.76 8.84
C LEU A 132 -2.81 4.21 7.70
N ASP A 133 -2.06 3.14 7.95
CA ASP A 133 -1.07 2.56 7.02
C ASP A 133 -1.56 1.25 6.42
N TYR A 134 -2.88 1.05 6.32
CA TYR A 134 -3.51 -0.21 5.94
C TYR A 134 -3.13 -0.71 4.54
N SER A 135 -2.80 0.18 3.62
CA SER A 135 -2.41 -0.19 2.25
C SER A 135 -1.07 -0.92 2.17
N ALA A 136 -0.16 -0.68 3.12
CA ALA A 136 1.14 -1.34 3.16
C ALA A 136 1.06 -2.80 3.67
N ILE A 137 -0.06 -3.19 4.28
CA ILE A 137 -0.26 -4.56 4.80
C ILE A 137 -0.35 -5.58 3.65
N ASP A 138 -0.96 -5.19 2.54
CA ASP A 138 -1.23 -6.09 1.41
C ASP A 138 0.06 -6.63 0.83
N ASP A 139 1.09 -5.80 0.70
CA ASP A 139 2.40 -6.19 0.19
C ASP A 139 3.09 -7.17 1.13
N ASP A 140 3.14 -6.89 2.44
CA ASP A 140 3.74 -7.77 3.44
C ASP A 140 3.01 -9.11 3.56
N LEU A 141 1.67 -9.10 3.45
CA LEU A 141 0.88 -10.33 3.42
C LEU A 141 1.12 -11.12 2.15
N MET A 142 1.19 -10.44 1.00
CA MET A 142 1.50 -11.10 -0.27
C MET A 142 2.90 -11.68 -0.31
N ASP A 143 3.85 -11.13 0.43
CA ASP A 143 5.21 -11.69 0.54
C ASP A 143 5.29 -12.87 1.51
N THR A 144 4.43 -12.89 2.52
CA THR A 144 4.42 -13.95 3.54
C THR A 144 3.55 -15.13 3.15
N LEU A 145 2.38 -14.88 2.55
CA LEU A 145 1.45 -15.95 2.16
C LEU A 145 1.93 -16.65 0.88
N PRO A 146 1.65 -17.95 0.71
CA PRO A 146 2.20 -18.73 -0.38
C PRO A 146 1.64 -18.29 -1.75
N ARG A 147 2.48 -17.61 -2.53
CA ARG A 147 2.19 -17.24 -3.94
C ARG A 147 2.40 -18.40 -4.91
N THR A 148 3.12 -19.43 -4.49
CA THR A 148 3.30 -20.67 -5.24
C THR A 148 2.36 -21.74 -4.71
N LYS A 149 2.08 -22.75 -5.54
CA LYS A 149 1.23 -23.86 -5.14
C LYS A 149 1.84 -24.62 -3.97
N VAL A 150 1.11 -24.69 -2.87
CA VAL A 150 1.49 -25.44 -1.66
C VAL A 150 0.50 -26.59 -1.47
N LEU A 151 1.02 -27.77 -1.21
CA LEU A 151 0.23 -28.95 -0.89
C LEU A 151 0.14 -29.13 0.64
N ASP A 152 -1.09 -29.11 1.16
CA ASP A 152 -1.35 -29.58 2.50
C ASP A 152 -1.54 -31.09 2.50
N SER A 153 -0.51 -31.82 2.95
CA SER A 153 -0.51 -33.28 2.95
C SER A 153 -1.55 -33.88 3.86
N ALA A 154 -2.05 -33.16 4.85
CA ALA A 154 -3.08 -33.66 5.78
C ALA A 154 -4.46 -33.70 5.12
N SER A 155 -4.80 -32.71 4.33
CA SER A 155 -6.11 -32.62 3.65
C SER A 155 -6.07 -33.10 2.21
N GLY A 156 -4.90 -33.27 1.60
CA GLY A 156 -4.77 -33.57 0.18
C GLY A 156 -5.13 -32.41 -0.75
N LEU A 157 -5.38 -31.22 -0.20
CA LEU A 157 -5.66 -29.99 -0.95
C LEU A 157 -4.37 -29.26 -1.27
N ALA A 158 -4.30 -28.72 -2.48
CA ALA A 158 -3.27 -27.75 -2.83
C ALA A 158 -3.93 -26.38 -3.01
N TYR A 159 -3.20 -25.33 -2.60
CA TYR A 159 -3.68 -23.96 -2.67
C TYR A 159 -2.57 -22.99 -3.08
N GLN A 160 -2.98 -21.83 -3.58
CA GLN A 160 -2.10 -20.73 -3.98
C GLN A 160 -2.82 -19.42 -3.76
N VAL A 161 -2.21 -18.49 -3.03
CA VAL A 161 -2.77 -17.14 -2.83
C VAL A 161 -2.61 -16.32 -4.11
N GLN A 162 -3.68 -15.65 -4.50
CA GLN A 162 -3.76 -14.81 -5.69
C GLN A 162 -3.65 -13.34 -5.34
N THR A 163 -4.53 -12.88 -4.47
CA THR A 163 -4.60 -11.48 -4.03
C THR A 163 -4.95 -11.42 -2.54
N VAL A 164 -4.48 -10.36 -1.93
CA VAL A 164 -4.86 -9.94 -0.59
C VAL A 164 -5.34 -8.50 -0.69
N GLU A 165 -6.44 -8.20 -0.01
CA GLU A 165 -7.00 -6.87 0.08
C GLU A 165 -7.33 -6.56 1.54
N THR A 166 -6.78 -5.46 2.05
CA THR A 166 -7.01 -5.02 3.42
C THR A 166 -7.85 -3.75 3.43
N THR A 167 -8.90 -3.76 4.21
CA THR A 167 -9.73 -2.58 4.44
C THR A 167 -9.88 -2.33 5.94
N PRO A 168 -9.87 -1.06 6.39
CA PRO A 168 -10.24 -0.72 7.75
C PRO A 168 -11.69 -1.13 8.05
N ASN A 169 -12.00 -1.40 9.31
CA ASN A 169 -13.40 -1.61 9.69
C ASN A 169 -14.20 -0.29 9.59
N GLU A 170 -15.52 -0.36 9.61
CA GLU A 170 -16.40 0.81 9.43
C GLU A 170 -16.15 1.92 10.46
N ALA A 171 -15.83 1.55 11.71
CA ALA A 171 -15.52 2.54 12.75
C ALA A 171 -14.23 3.30 12.45
N ALA A 172 -13.23 2.59 11.92
CA ALA A 172 -11.97 3.19 11.50
C ALA A 172 -12.13 4.06 10.24
N LEU A 173 -12.93 3.63 9.27
CA LEU A 173 -13.23 4.42 8.07
C LEU A 173 -13.81 5.77 8.44
N LYS A 174 -14.77 5.84 9.36
CA LYS A 174 -15.37 7.09 9.84
C LYS A 174 -14.32 8.04 10.44
N ILE A 175 -13.33 7.49 11.17
CA ILE A 175 -12.25 8.31 11.76
C ILE A 175 -11.28 8.79 10.70
N LEU A 176 -10.96 7.94 9.72
CA LEU A 176 -10.13 8.33 8.57
C LEU A 176 -10.77 9.47 7.79
N GLU A 177 -12.06 9.34 7.45
CA GLU A 177 -12.85 10.39 6.80
C GLU A 177 -12.88 11.69 7.61
N GLN A 178 -13.11 11.58 8.92
CA GLN A 178 -13.12 12.75 9.82
C GLN A 178 -11.73 13.42 9.90
N LYS A 179 -10.65 12.65 9.97
CA LYS A 179 -9.28 13.16 10.01
C LYS A 179 -8.90 13.85 8.69
N GLU A 180 -9.28 13.27 7.57
CA GLU A 180 -9.08 13.86 6.25
C GLU A 180 -9.85 15.18 6.11
N ARG A 181 -11.12 15.19 6.55
CA ARG A 181 -11.95 16.40 6.57
C ARG A 181 -11.35 17.52 7.42
N VAL A 182 -10.88 17.19 8.63
CA VAL A 182 -10.20 18.15 9.51
C VAL A 182 -8.89 18.64 8.88
N GLY A 183 -8.16 17.77 8.21
CA GLY A 183 -6.95 18.13 7.44
C GLY A 183 -7.24 19.14 6.35
N ILE A 184 -8.29 18.92 5.55
CA ILE A 184 -8.75 19.85 4.51
C ILE A 184 -9.22 21.17 5.10
N GLU A 185 -10.03 21.15 6.16
CA GLU A 185 -10.48 22.36 6.85
C GLU A 185 -9.33 23.20 7.38
N ASN A 186 -8.33 22.56 7.99
CA ASN A 186 -7.13 23.25 8.48
C ASN A 186 -6.29 23.83 7.34
N TYR A 187 -6.18 23.12 6.22
CA TYR A 187 -5.50 23.63 5.04
C TYR A 187 -6.21 24.87 4.46
N LEU A 188 -7.54 24.81 4.34
CA LEU A 188 -8.34 25.96 3.86
C LEU A 188 -8.22 27.16 4.81
N LYS A 189 -8.34 26.96 6.13
CA LYS A 189 -8.13 28.02 7.12
C LYS A 189 -6.73 28.64 7.02
N LYS A 190 -5.70 27.82 6.78
CA LYS A 190 -4.35 28.32 6.59
C LYS A 190 -4.23 29.17 5.32
N GLN A 191 -4.87 28.76 4.22
CA GLN A 191 -4.93 29.55 2.99
C GLN A 191 -5.71 30.87 3.17
N GLU A 192 -6.84 30.83 3.87
CA GLU A 192 -7.60 32.04 4.21
C GLU A 192 -6.77 33.02 5.06
N MET A 193 -6.05 32.52 6.08
CA MET A 193 -5.16 33.38 6.89
C MET A 193 -4.02 33.97 6.08
N VAL A 194 -3.45 33.23 5.13
CA VAL A 194 -2.42 33.78 4.23
C VAL A 194 -3.03 34.85 3.32
N GLY A 195 -4.20 34.57 2.73
CA GLY A 195 -4.92 35.55 1.90
C GLY A 195 -5.29 36.84 2.66
N LEU A 196 -5.75 36.73 3.91
CA LEU A 196 -6.06 37.88 4.74
C LEU A 196 -4.79 38.69 5.10
N ALA A 197 -3.68 38.00 5.40
CA ALA A 197 -2.40 38.65 5.66
C ALA A 197 -1.87 39.41 4.42
N ASP A 198 -2.08 38.87 3.23
CA ASP A 198 -1.73 39.53 1.97
C ASP A 198 -2.61 40.72 1.67
N ILE A 199 -3.91 40.64 1.97
CA ILE A 199 -4.85 41.78 1.84
C ILE A 199 -4.51 42.89 2.83
N ASP A 200 -4.20 42.55 4.08
CA ASP A 200 -3.77 43.52 5.11
C ASP A 200 -2.43 44.19 4.73
N ALA A 201 -1.48 43.43 4.20
CA ALA A 201 -0.23 43.97 3.69
C ALA A 201 -0.44 44.89 2.48
N PHE A 202 -1.36 44.55 1.59
CA PHE A 202 -1.70 45.36 0.42
C PHE A 202 -2.43 46.66 0.84
N SER A 203 -3.41 46.55 1.73
CA SER A 203 -4.16 47.73 2.25
C SER A 203 -3.24 48.67 3.02
N SER A 204 -2.32 48.14 3.85
CA SER A 204 -1.29 48.93 4.54
C SER A 204 -0.35 49.62 3.58
N LYS A 205 0.05 48.94 2.49
CA LYS A 205 0.90 49.50 1.44
C LYS A 205 0.21 50.63 0.68
N LEU A 206 -1.09 50.51 0.40
CA LEU A 206 -1.89 51.52 -0.26
C LEU A 206 -2.08 52.77 0.64
N ALA A 207 -2.35 52.55 1.91
CA ALA A 207 -2.47 53.64 2.92
C ALA A 207 -1.16 54.42 3.08
N MET A 208 -0.01 53.72 3.02
CA MET A 208 1.31 54.33 3.11
C MET A 208 1.65 55.17 1.88
N GLN A 209 1.34 54.67 0.68
CA GLN A 209 1.55 55.46 -0.56
C GLN A 209 0.78 56.77 -0.53
N ASN A 210 -0.39 56.79 0.11
CA ASN A 210 -1.22 57.99 0.23
C ASN A 210 -0.81 58.95 1.37
N SER A 211 -0.06 58.45 2.38
CA SER A 211 0.32 59.24 3.59
C SER A 211 1.77 59.74 3.58
N GLY A 212 2.61 59.31 2.64
CA GLY A 212 4.03 59.65 2.57
C GLY A 212 4.90 59.04 3.69
N ILE A 213 4.34 58.12 4.50
CA ILE A 213 5.04 57.44 5.59
C ILE A 213 5.72 56.17 5.02
N SER A 214 6.98 55.92 5.40
CA SER A 214 7.67 54.71 4.97
C SER A 214 7.08 53.45 5.62
N TYR A 215 7.21 52.27 4.95
CA TYR A 215 6.72 50.99 5.50
C TYR A 215 7.32 50.72 6.90
N GLU A 216 8.60 51.04 7.06
CA GLU A 216 9.29 50.84 8.34
C GLU A 216 8.71 51.70 9.45
N GLU A 217 8.46 52.99 9.18
CA GLU A 217 7.85 53.90 10.14
C GLU A 217 6.45 53.48 10.54
N ALA A 218 5.66 52.97 9.62
CA ALA A 218 4.32 52.48 9.92
C ALA A 218 4.36 51.21 10.79
N ILE A 219 5.26 50.25 10.50
CA ILE A 219 5.44 49.06 11.33
C ILE A 219 5.93 49.41 12.74
N TRP A 220 6.87 50.35 12.84
CA TRP A 220 7.33 50.84 14.18
C TRP A 220 6.23 51.59 14.92
N GLY A 221 5.35 52.30 14.22
CA GLY A 221 4.15 52.89 14.82
C GLY A 221 3.21 51.85 15.40
N GLU A 222 3.00 50.75 14.73
CA GLU A 222 2.18 49.62 15.22
C GLU A 222 2.82 48.88 16.41
N VAL A 223 4.16 48.84 16.51
CA VAL A 223 4.85 48.38 17.72
C VAL A 223 4.61 49.31 18.90
N ALA A 224 4.64 50.64 18.68
CA ALA A 224 4.39 51.63 19.70
C ALA A 224 2.95 51.55 20.26
N THR A 225 1.98 51.13 19.43
CA THR A 225 0.59 50.92 19.87
C THR A 225 0.35 49.53 20.47
N GLY A 226 1.37 48.67 20.53
CA GLY A 226 1.28 47.34 21.12
C GLY A 226 0.66 46.27 20.17
N LYS A 227 0.42 46.62 18.91
CA LYS A 227 -0.18 45.69 17.93
C LYS A 227 0.80 44.60 17.49
N TYR A 228 2.10 44.92 17.40
CA TYR A 228 3.17 43.95 17.08
C TYR A 228 4.25 43.90 18.15
N SER A 229 4.84 42.71 18.34
CA SER A 229 6.09 42.58 19.09
C SER A 229 7.26 43.11 18.26
N ARG A 230 8.33 43.55 18.92
CA ARG A 230 9.55 44.02 18.23
C ARG A 230 10.15 42.97 17.30
N VAL A 231 10.11 41.69 17.70
CA VAL A 231 10.64 40.58 16.90
C VAL A 231 9.82 40.45 15.61
N LEU A 232 8.51 40.43 15.69
CA LEU A 232 7.61 40.31 14.54
C LEU A 232 7.73 41.54 13.61
N ALA A 233 7.97 42.73 14.15
CA ALA A 233 8.20 43.93 13.37
C ALA A 233 9.49 43.83 12.52
N ILE A 234 10.57 43.32 13.10
CA ILE A 234 11.85 43.15 12.41
C ILE A 234 11.66 42.11 11.26
N GLU A 235 11.03 40.99 11.54
CA GLU A 235 10.73 39.95 10.52
C GLU A 235 9.91 40.50 9.34
N LYS A 236 8.88 41.30 9.63
CA LYS A 236 8.04 41.94 8.60
C LYS A 236 8.81 42.95 7.76
N ILE A 237 9.67 43.76 8.38
CA ILE A 237 10.51 44.76 7.70
C ILE A 237 11.53 44.04 6.78
N GLU A 238 12.17 42.98 7.28
CA GLU A 238 13.12 42.18 6.48
C GLU A 238 12.44 41.50 5.30
N ALA A 239 11.26 40.87 5.52
CA ALA A 239 10.48 40.27 4.47
C ALA A 239 10.10 41.26 3.35
N TYR A 240 9.66 42.46 3.75
CA TYR A 240 9.35 43.55 2.81
C TYR A 240 10.56 44.01 2.01
N LYS A 241 11.71 44.21 2.67
CA LYS A 241 12.98 44.56 2.00
C LYS A 241 13.37 43.53 0.98
N ASN A 242 13.29 42.25 1.33
CA ASN A 242 13.61 41.13 0.43
C ASN A 242 12.66 41.07 -0.76
N GLN A 243 11.36 41.22 -0.53
CA GLN A 243 10.36 41.24 -1.60
C GLN A 243 10.55 42.42 -2.56
N THR A 244 10.85 43.57 -2.03
CA THR A 244 11.12 44.76 -2.85
C THR A 244 12.41 44.63 -3.66
N ARG A 245 13.45 43.99 -3.11
CA ARG A 245 14.70 43.69 -3.84
C ARG A 245 14.46 42.70 -4.98
N GLN A 246 13.72 41.62 -4.72
CA GLN A 246 13.35 40.64 -5.73
C GLN A 246 12.51 41.26 -6.84
N GLY A 247 11.52 42.06 -6.50
CA GLY A 247 10.69 42.77 -7.48
C GLY A 247 11.50 43.71 -8.36
N LYS A 248 12.46 44.46 -7.82
CA LYS A 248 13.34 45.31 -8.58
C LYS A 248 14.27 44.53 -9.51
N LEU A 249 14.84 43.42 -9.04
CA LEU A 249 15.65 42.54 -9.87
C LEU A 249 14.85 41.93 -11.02
N GLN A 250 13.61 41.52 -10.76
CA GLN A 250 12.73 40.96 -11.77
C GLN A 250 12.35 41.98 -12.84
N SER A 251 12.02 43.22 -12.45
CA SER A 251 11.75 44.31 -13.39
C SER A 251 12.96 44.64 -14.25
N MET A 252 14.16 44.67 -13.67
CA MET A 252 15.40 44.90 -14.46
C MET A 252 15.70 43.72 -15.41
N LEU A 253 15.36 42.51 -15.06
CA LEU A 253 15.52 41.32 -15.88
C LEU A 253 14.55 41.33 -17.07
N GLU A 254 13.35 41.88 -16.89
CA GLU A 254 12.38 42.10 -17.98
C GLU A 254 12.85 43.19 -18.94
N LEU A 255 13.31 44.32 -18.42
CA LEU A 255 13.87 45.41 -19.24
C LEU A 255 15.12 44.95 -20.04
N ARG A 256 15.93 44.05 -19.46
CA ARG A 256 17.04 43.44 -20.19
C ARG A 256 16.55 42.52 -21.32
N LYS A 257 15.53 41.72 -21.10
CA LYS A 257 14.92 40.89 -22.15
C LYS A 257 14.33 41.70 -23.30
N GLU A 258 13.84 42.89 -23.00
CA GLU A 258 13.31 43.83 -23.97
C GLU A 258 14.43 44.66 -24.68
N GLY A 259 15.69 44.46 -24.31
CA GLY A 259 16.83 45.13 -24.89
C GLY A 259 16.99 46.60 -24.47
N ILE A 260 16.28 47.04 -23.42
CA ILE A 260 16.30 48.41 -22.91
C ILE A 260 17.49 48.62 -21.98
N VAL A 261 17.96 47.59 -21.30
CA VAL A 261 19.08 47.61 -20.35
C VAL A 261 20.16 46.66 -20.85
N THR A 262 21.42 47.11 -20.81
CA THR A 262 22.56 46.27 -21.20
C THR A 262 22.92 45.24 -20.15
N GLU A 263 23.69 44.20 -20.49
CA GLU A 263 24.20 43.18 -19.55
C GLU A 263 25.04 43.85 -18.45
N GLU A 264 25.88 44.82 -18.81
CA GLU A 264 26.75 45.52 -17.88
C GLU A 264 25.97 46.33 -16.88
N ASP A 265 24.90 47.05 -17.31
CA ASP A 265 24.00 47.79 -16.44
C ASP A 265 23.23 46.87 -15.46
N PHE A 266 22.81 45.68 -15.96
CA PHE A 266 22.13 44.70 -15.14
C PHE A 266 23.05 44.11 -14.03
N GLU A 267 24.27 43.71 -14.37
CA GLU A 267 25.25 43.20 -13.40
C GLU A 267 25.70 44.28 -12.40
N MET A 268 25.85 45.53 -12.86
CA MET A 268 26.14 46.66 -11.99
C MET A 268 24.98 46.93 -11.00
N TYR A 269 23.74 46.86 -11.47
CA TYR A 269 22.56 47.01 -10.64
C TYR A 269 22.39 45.85 -9.64
N LYS A 270 22.59 44.65 -10.10
CA LYS A 270 22.58 43.45 -9.26
C LYS A 270 23.65 43.50 -8.17
N SER A 271 24.85 43.94 -8.49
CA SER A 271 25.93 44.12 -7.52
C SER A 271 25.64 45.24 -6.52
N SER A 272 24.92 46.30 -6.91
CA SER A 272 24.50 47.40 -6.03
C SER A 272 23.42 46.99 -5.03
N LEU A 273 22.61 45.93 -5.35
CA LEU A 273 21.59 45.39 -4.45
C LEU A 273 22.13 44.36 -3.45
N LEU A 274 23.37 43.87 -3.65
CA LEU A 274 24.03 42.85 -2.83
C LEU A 274 25.03 43.34 -1.75
N PRO A 275 25.37 44.62 -1.57
CA PRO A 275 26.50 45.01 -0.73
C PRO A 275 26.29 44.95 0.76
N GLU A 276 25.13 44.57 1.27
CA GLU A 276 24.90 44.57 2.75
C GLU A 276 25.09 43.21 3.44
N LEU A 277 25.51 42.17 2.70
CA LEU A 277 25.83 40.84 3.30
C LEU A 277 27.29 40.70 3.74
N SER A 278 28.16 41.72 3.46
CA SER A 278 29.61 41.63 3.73
C SER A 278 30.09 42.41 4.98
N THR A 279 29.24 43.15 5.70
CA THR A 279 29.65 43.94 6.86
C THR A 279 28.97 43.58 8.17
N GLY A 280 28.75 42.30 8.40
CA GLY A 280 28.28 41.77 9.69
C GLY A 280 29.22 40.66 10.17
N ALA A 281 30.17 41.01 10.99
CA ALA A 281 30.94 40.19 11.95
C ALA A 281 31.03 38.66 11.69
N GLY A 282 32.18 38.18 11.21
CA GLY A 282 32.77 36.94 11.69
C GLY A 282 32.08 35.63 11.31
N GLY A 283 31.65 35.41 10.08
CA GLY A 283 31.20 34.10 9.60
C GLY A 283 31.91 33.72 8.31
N ARG A 284 32.64 32.59 8.31
CA ARG A 284 33.32 32.00 7.15
C ARG A 284 32.32 31.85 5.98
N PRO A 285 32.70 32.11 4.75
CA PRO A 285 31.86 31.85 3.58
C PRO A 285 31.66 30.34 3.46
N LEU A 286 30.40 29.91 3.45
CA LEU A 286 30.00 28.57 3.03
C LEU A 286 30.30 28.45 1.52
N ALA A 287 31.33 27.69 1.19
CA ALA A 287 31.59 27.28 -0.17
C ALA A 287 30.45 26.38 -0.65
N ILE A 288 29.73 26.83 -1.65
CA ILE A 288 28.79 25.98 -2.40
C ILE A 288 29.66 25.13 -3.34
N GLU A 289 29.97 23.91 -2.90
CA GLU A 289 30.53 22.89 -3.80
C GLU A 289 29.49 22.47 -4.81
N HIS A 290 29.68 22.87 -6.05
CA HIS A 290 29.07 22.23 -7.20
C HIS A 290 29.62 20.81 -7.33
N LYS A 291 28.86 19.80 -6.93
CA LYS A 291 29.11 18.42 -7.28
C LYS A 291 28.84 18.26 -8.78
N LYS A 292 29.92 18.14 -9.54
CA LYS A 292 29.88 17.61 -10.89
C LYS A 292 29.62 16.11 -10.79
N ASP A 293 28.55 15.65 -11.43
CA ASP A 293 28.35 14.24 -11.76
C ASP A 293 29.37 13.85 -12.83
N ASP A 294 30.37 13.07 -12.45
CA ASP A 294 31.15 12.29 -13.38
C ASP A 294 30.82 10.82 -13.19
N ALA A 295 30.22 10.28 -14.21
CA ALA A 295 30.03 8.85 -14.43
C ALA A 295 31.36 8.24 -14.89
N SER A 296 31.81 7.20 -14.22
CA SER A 296 32.67 6.11 -14.77
C SER A 296 32.62 4.95 -13.78
N VAL A 297 31.91 3.86 -14.12
CA VAL A 297 32.41 2.66 -14.82
C VAL A 297 33.46 1.85 -14.01
N ASP A 298 33.02 0.60 -13.73
CA ASP A 298 33.77 -0.63 -13.51
C ASP A 298 34.72 -0.74 -12.30
N GLU A 299 34.39 -1.71 -11.46
CA GLU A 299 35.30 -2.87 -11.25
C GLU A 299 34.65 -4.01 -10.47
N TYR A 300 34.71 -5.17 -11.10
CA TYR A 300 34.55 -6.53 -10.58
C TYR A 300 35.46 -6.80 -9.40
N TYR A 301 34.98 -7.49 -8.38
CA TYR A 301 35.77 -8.49 -7.65
C TYR A 301 34.89 -9.65 -7.22
N ASP A 302 35.09 -10.80 -7.87
CA ASP A 302 34.94 -12.14 -7.32
C ASP A 302 35.85 -12.28 -6.09
N VAL A 303 35.39 -12.99 -5.05
CA VAL A 303 36.17 -13.97 -4.29
C VAL A 303 35.26 -14.77 -3.34
N GLU A 304 35.21 -16.09 -3.57
CA GLU A 304 34.99 -17.29 -2.73
C GLU A 304 33.68 -17.41 -1.92
#